data_fff151b6a8453511f861ac93df17fd2b
#
_entry.id   fff151b6a8453511f861ac93df17fd2b
#
_cell.length_a   1.000
_cell.length_b   1.000
_cell.length_c   1.000
_cell.angle_alpha   90.00
_cell.angle_beta   90.00
_cell.angle_gamma   90.00
#
_symmetry.space_group_name_H-M   'P 1'
#
loop_
_entity.id
_entity.type
_entity.pdbx_description
1 polymer ?
#
loop_
_entity_poly.entity_id
_entity_poly.type
_entity_poly.pdbx_seq_one_letter_code
_entity_poly.pdbx_strand_id
1 'polypeptide(L)'
;MTPGIRTILIEAGVIFAIGVVLGLSFNARVVLDAFAGRLSTVAAPSSSGEGVQSTVEFQAFPLPVMLEEVRELLAEGGLAVDARAAEVYAEGHLPKAFAFPIGEYEQMLPEFLERVPKDTTLILYCSGFGCPDSFDLGERLLAEGYLDVRVYEGGFPEWRDAGLPVEKEAP
;
A
#
# COMPACT_ATOMS: atom_id res chain seq x y z
N MET A 1 -54.70 -14.41 -4.62
CA MET A 1 -54.47 -15.37 -5.75
C MET A 1 -52.97 -15.60 -5.83
N THR A 2 -52.51 -16.75 -5.42
CA THR A 2 -51.10 -17.14 -5.55
C THR A 2 -50.79 -17.42 -7.02
N PRO A 3 -49.75 -16.78 -7.61
CA PRO A 3 -49.36 -17.06 -8.98
C PRO A 3 -49.01 -18.54 -9.09
N GLY A 4 -49.59 -19.22 -10.08
CA GLY A 4 -49.31 -20.64 -10.31
C GLY A 4 -47.84 -20.84 -10.65
N ILE A 5 -47.28 -21.99 -10.28
CA ILE A 5 -45.85 -22.35 -10.46
C ILE A 5 -45.37 -22.09 -11.90
N ARG A 6 -46.25 -22.22 -12.89
CA ARG A 6 -45.96 -21.92 -14.30
C ARG A 6 -45.68 -20.43 -14.55
N THR A 7 -46.36 -19.52 -13.86
CA THR A 7 -46.16 -18.08 -13.98
C THR A 7 -44.81 -17.71 -13.39
N ILE A 8 -44.46 -18.26 -12.23
CA ILE A 8 -43.18 -18.04 -11.57
C ILE A 8 -42.00 -18.52 -12.43
N LEU A 9 -42.16 -19.70 -13.05
CA LEU A 9 -41.13 -20.26 -13.94
C LEU A 9 -40.95 -19.41 -15.22
N ILE A 10 -42.03 -18.88 -15.78
CA ILE A 10 -41.95 -18.00 -16.94
C ILE A 10 -41.27 -16.68 -16.57
N GLU A 11 -41.66 -16.05 -15.48
CA GLU A 11 -41.04 -14.81 -15.00
C GLU A 11 -39.54 -14.99 -14.70
N ALA A 12 -39.17 -16.07 -14.00
CA ALA A 12 -37.77 -16.42 -13.73
C ALA A 12 -36.98 -16.63 -15.03
N GLY A 13 -37.57 -17.33 -16.03
CA GLY A 13 -36.98 -17.54 -17.34
C GLY A 13 -36.74 -16.24 -18.13
N VAL A 14 -37.69 -15.31 -18.07
CA VAL A 14 -37.56 -14.00 -18.73
C VAL A 14 -36.45 -13.16 -18.06
N ILE A 15 -36.41 -13.10 -16.74
CA ILE A 15 -35.36 -12.37 -16.01
C ILE A 15 -33.98 -12.96 -16.32
N PHE A 16 -33.86 -14.28 -16.34
CA PHE A 16 -32.61 -14.96 -16.69
C PHE A 16 -32.18 -14.65 -18.13
N ALA A 17 -33.11 -14.71 -19.10
CA ALA A 17 -32.81 -14.39 -20.50
C ALA A 17 -32.33 -12.94 -20.68
N ILE A 18 -32.99 -11.97 -19.99
CA ILE A 18 -32.58 -10.57 -20.00
C ILE A 18 -31.18 -10.42 -19.39
N GLY A 19 -30.91 -11.07 -18.28
CA GLY A 19 -29.59 -11.04 -17.62
C GLY A 19 -28.47 -11.57 -18.53
N VAL A 20 -28.72 -12.66 -19.24
CA VAL A 20 -27.76 -13.24 -20.19
C VAL A 20 -27.53 -12.28 -21.38
N VAL A 21 -28.58 -11.70 -21.94
CA VAL A 21 -28.44 -10.76 -23.06
C VAL A 21 -27.66 -9.49 -22.64
N LEU A 22 -27.98 -8.93 -21.49
CA LEU A 22 -27.25 -7.77 -20.98
C LEU A 22 -25.80 -8.12 -20.66
N GLY A 23 -25.56 -9.25 -19.98
CA GLY A 23 -24.20 -9.71 -19.64
C GLY A 23 -23.33 -9.94 -20.88
N LEU A 24 -23.86 -10.57 -21.91
CA LEU A 24 -23.17 -10.77 -23.20
C LEU A 24 -22.95 -9.45 -23.95
N SER A 25 -23.90 -8.52 -23.90
CA SER A 25 -23.77 -7.21 -24.57
C SER A 25 -22.68 -6.36 -23.97
N PHE A 26 -22.59 -6.31 -22.63
CA PHE A 26 -21.53 -5.55 -21.93
C PHE A 26 -20.14 -6.19 -22.06
N ASN A 27 -20.08 -7.52 -22.19
CA ASN A 27 -18.81 -8.25 -22.29
C ASN A 27 -18.56 -8.83 -23.70
N ALA A 28 -19.22 -8.31 -24.73
CA ALA A 28 -19.15 -8.86 -26.08
C ALA A 28 -17.72 -8.98 -26.63
N ARG A 29 -16.85 -8.01 -26.32
CA ARG A 29 -15.42 -8.06 -26.72
C ARG A 29 -14.69 -9.23 -26.08
N VAL A 30 -14.84 -9.42 -24.77
CA VAL A 30 -14.18 -10.51 -24.03
C VAL A 30 -14.67 -11.87 -24.52
N VAL A 31 -15.96 -12.00 -24.78
CA VAL A 31 -16.56 -13.24 -25.30
C VAL A 31 -16.08 -13.54 -26.72
N LEU A 32 -16.03 -12.53 -27.58
CA LEU A 32 -15.55 -12.69 -28.95
C LEU A 32 -14.06 -13.02 -29.01
N ASP A 33 -13.24 -12.41 -28.16
CA ASP A 33 -11.80 -12.70 -28.06
C ASP A 33 -11.55 -14.12 -27.52
N ALA A 34 -12.37 -14.59 -26.57
CA ALA A 34 -12.33 -15.96 -26.08
C ALA A 34 -12.66 -16.98 -27.19
N PHE A 35 -13.70 -16.74 -28.00
CA PHE A 35 -14.07 -17.60 -29.12
C PHE A 35 -13.09 -17.50 -30.30
N ALA A 36 -12.45 -16.34 -30.50
CA ALA A 36 -11.46 -16.16 -31.54
C ALA A 36 -10.05 -16.69 -31.19
N GLY A 37 -9.90 -17.33 -30.03
CA GLY A 37 -8.62 -17.85 -29.55
C GLY A 37 -7.59 -16.74 -29.21
N ARG A 38 -8.04 -15.50 -29.02
CA ARG A 38 -7.20 -14.35 -28.70
C ARG A 38 -7.03 -14.09 -27.19
N LEU A 39 -7.41 -15.05 -26.35
CA LEU A 39 -7.01 -15.00 -24.96
C LEU A 39 -5.52 -15.21 -24.89
N SER A 40 -4.79 -14.12 -24.77
CA SER A 40 -3.36 -14.14 -24.49
C SER A 40 -3.18 -14.82 -23.13
N THR A 41 -2.86 -16.13 -23.16
CA THR A 41 -2.26 -16.77 -22.00
C THR A 41 -1.00 -15.97 -21.68
N VAL A 42 -0.86 -15.52 -20.44
CA VAL A 42 0.37 -14.95 -19.91
C VAL A 42 1.44 -16.02 -20.05
N ALA A 43 2.14 -16.03 -21.17
CA ALA A 43 3.31 -16.86 -21.39
C ALA A 43 4.51 -16.14 -20.80
N ALA A 44 5.33 -16.88 -20.08
CA ALA A 44 6.61 -16.44 -19.56
C ALA A 44 7.49 -15.79 -20.65
N PRO A 45 8.35 -14.81 -20.32
CA PRO A 45 9.10 -14.04 -21.30
C PRO A 45 10.18 -14.89 -21.96
N SER A 46 10.00 -15.17 -23.26
CA SER A 46 11.08 -15.60 -24.16
C SER A 46 11.53 -14.37 -24.95
N SER A 47 12.82 -14.10 -24.88
CA SER A 47 13.53 -13.01 -25.52
C SER A 47 13.37 -13.01 -27.03
N SER A 48 12.96 -11.92 -27.66
CA SER A 48 13.59 -11.17 -28.75
C SER A 48 12.60 -10.27 -29.51
N GLY A 49 12.90 -8.99 -29.61
CA GLY A 49 12.61 -8.12 -30.76
C GLY A 49 11.47 -7.11 -30.66
N GLU A 50 11.88 -5.85 -30.51
CA GLU A 50 11.26 -4.59 -30.96
C GLU A 50 9.91 -4.11 -30.36
N GLY A 51 10.03 -3.18 -29.41
CA GLY A 51 9.48 -1.83 -29.51
C GLY A 51 7.99 -1.63 -29.28
N VAL A 52 7.46 -1.89 -28.10
CA VAL A 52 6.51 -0.99 -27.40
C VAL A 52 6.84 -1.07 -25.92
N GLN A 53 7.61 -0.12 -25.42
CA GLN A 53 7.76 0.13 -24.01
C GLN A 53 6.45 0.73 -23.48
N SER A 54 5.48 -0.13 -23.18
CA SER A 54 4.54 0.19 -22.10
C SER A 54 5.36 -0.01 -20.82
N THR A 55 6.02 1.04 -20.37
CA THR A 55 6.46 1.13 -18.99
C THR A 55 5.19 1.07 -18.15
N VAL A 56 4.84 -0.12 -17.71
CA VAL A 56 4.02 -0.25 -16.50
C VAL A 56 4.97 0.27 -15.43
N GLU A 57 4.85 1.55 -15.12
CA GLU A 57 5.48 2.15 -13.96
C GLU A 57 4.89 1.42 -12.77
N PHE A 58 5.62 0.42 -12.28
CA PHE A 58 5.31 -0.19 -11.00
C PHE A 58 5.53 0.90 -9.95
N GLN A 59 4.46 1.59 -9.61
CA GLN A 59 4.47 2.50 -8.50
C GLN A 59 4.76 1.63 -7.28
N ALA A 60 5.97 1.71 -6.77
CA ALA A 60 6.36 1.01 -5.56
C ALA A 60 5.56 1.63 -4.40
N PHE A 61 4.81 0.81 -3.68
CA PHE A 61 4.09 1.24 -2.48
C PHE A 61 4.85 0.77 -1.24
N PRO A 62 4.83 1.54 -0.15
CA PRO A 62 5.41 1.09 1.10
C PRO A 62 4.67 -0.15 1.61
N LEU A 63 5.42 -1.12 2.13
CA LEU A 63 4.85 -2.39 2.58
C LEU A 63 4.36 -2.29 4.04
N PRO A 64 3.15 -2.72 4.36
CA PRO A 64 2.67 -2.72 5.74
C PRO A 64 3.43 -3.74 6.58
N VAL A 65 3.72 -3.40 7.84
CA VAL A 65 4.38 -4.28 8.81
C VAL A 65 3.65 -4.26 10.15
N MET A 66 3.69 -5.39 10.84
CA MET A 66 3.08 -5.58 12.16
C MET A 66 4.12 -5.37 13.27
N LEU A 67 3.66 -5.14 14.50
CA LEU A 67 4.50 -4.84 15.66
C LEU A 67 5.69 -5.80 15.85
N GLU A 68 5.48 -7.10 15.71
CA GLU A 68 6.57 -8.07 15.91
C GLU A 68 7.66 -7.91 14.84
N GLU A 69 7.25 -7.71 13.57
CA GLU A 69 8.16 -7.47 12.46
C GLU A 69 8.92 -6.15 12.63
N VAL A 70 8.26 -5.09 13.12
CA VAL A 70 8.92 -3.81 13.45
C VAL A 70 10.06 -4.03 14.46
N ARG A 71 9.81 -4.84 15.49
CA ARG A 71 10.82 -5.14 16.51
C ARG A 71 12.03 -5.89 15.93
N GLU A 72 11.79 -6.84 15.04
CA GLU A 72 12.83 -7.59 14.35
C GLU A 72 13.64 -6.68 13.43
N LEU A 73 12.99 -5.91 12.58
CA LEU A 73 13.63 -4.98 11.64
C LEU A 73 14.48 -3.92 12.36
N LEU A 74 13.98 -3.37 13.47
CA LEU A 74 14.77 -2.42 14.30
C LEU A 74 15.99 -3.10 14.95
N ALA A 75 15.88 -4.35 15.37
CA ALA A 75 16.99 -5.11 15.92
C ALA A 75 18.06 -5.44 14.86
N GLU A 76 17.67 -5.58 13.60
CA GLU A 76 18.54 -5.79 12.44
C GLU A 76 19.20 -4.51 11.93
N GLY A 77 18.86 -3.35 12.50
CA GLY A 77 19.45 -2.07 12.14
C GLY A 77 18.58 -1.19 11.24
N GLY A 78 17.31 -1.54 11.06
CA GLY A 78 16.32 -0.67 10.43
C GLY A 78 16.13 0.64 11.19
N LEU A 79 15.72 1.68 10.50
CA LEU A 79 15.52 3.02 11.04
C LEU A 79 14.02 3.31 11.20
N ALA A 80 13.59 3.57 12.44
CA ALA A 80 12.26 4.13 12.69
C ALA A 80 12.20 5.59 12.22
N VAL A 81 11.13 5.96 11.51
CA VAL A 81 10.89 7.32 11.03
C VAL A 81 9.50 7.78 11.47
N ASP A 82 9.47 8.84 12.25
CA ASP A 82 8.24 9.39 12.81
C ASP A 82 7.68 10.50 11.91
N ALA A 83 6.53 10.25 11.30
CA ALA A 83 5.87 11.19 10.40
C ALA A 83 5.00 12.24 11.11
N ARG A 84 4.87 12.15 12.45
CA ARG A 84 4.05 13.06 13.27
C ARG A 84 4.73 14.43 13.40
N ALA A 85 3.94 15.43 13.80
CA ALA A 85 4.46 16.76 14.12
C ALA A 85 5.58 16.70 15.19
N ALA A 86 6.53 17.62 15.10
CA ALA A 86 7.70 17.67 15.98
C ALA A 86 7.34 17.75 17.47
N GLU A 87 6.27 18.46 17.83
CA GLU A 87 5.79 18.58 19.22
C GLU A 87 5.31 17.23 19.76
N VAL A 88 4.65 16.43 18.90
CA VAL A 88 4.15 15.09 19.27
C VAL A 88 5.29 14.09 19.39
N TYR A 89 6.30 14.21 18.53
CA TYR A 89 7.52 13.42 18.62
C TYR A 89 8.24 13.68 19.96
N ALA A 90 8.39 14.95 20.34
CA ALA A 90 9.06 15.33 21.59
C ALA A 90 8.37 14.75 22.86
N GLU A 91 7.05 14.61 22.84
CA GLU A 91 6.29 14.01 23.94
C GLU A 91 6.58 12.51 24.12
N GLY A 92 7.00 11.83 23.04
CA GLY A 92 7.39 10.43 23.06
C GLY A 92 7.43 9.82 21.66
N HIS A 93 8.47 9.02 21.40
CA HIS A 93 8.73 8.37 20.13
C HIS A 93 9.40 7.00 20.31
N LEU A 94 9.49 6.22 19.24
CA LEU A 94 10.23 4.95 19.25
C LEU A 94 11.72 5.23 19.46
N PRO A 95 12.46 4.32 20.14
CA PRO A 95 13.89 4.53 20.39
C PRO A 95 14.68 4.81 19.12
N LYS A 96 15.49 5.86 19.15
CA LYS A 96 16.35 6.31 18.05
C LYS A 96 15.60 6.65 16.76
N ALA A 97 14.29 6.88 16.82
CA ALA A 97 13.53 7.28 15.66
C ALA A 97 14.03 8.62 15.10
N PHE A 98 14.02 8.72 13.79
CA PHE A 98 14.26 9.99 13.10
C PHE A 98 12.94 10.76 13.02
N ALA A 99 12.91 11.98 13.53
CA ALA A 99 11.75 12.87 13.37
C ALA A 99 11.70 13.37 11.92
N PHE A 100 10.61 13.04 11.20
CA PHE A 100 10.40 13.51 9.83
C PHE A 100 8.93 13.92 9.63
N PRO A 101 8.47 15.00 10.25
CA PRO A 101 7.12 15.49 10.08
C PRO A 101 6.76 15.66 8.60
N ILE A 102 5.67 15.02 8.16
CA ILE A 102 5.24 15.11 6.75
C ILE A 102 4.97 16.55 6.30
N GLY A 103 4.51 17.39 7.22
CA GLY A 103 4.27 18.82 6.97
C GLY A 103 5.53 19.62 6.70
N GLU A 104 6.70 19.10 7.06
CA GLU A 104 8.01 19.73 6.89
C GLU A 104 8.89 19.01 5.85
N TYR A 105 8.27 18.20 5.00
CA TYR A 105 8.96 17.32 4.06
C TYR A 105 10.08 18.00 3.29
N GLU A 106 9.77 19.12 2.61
CA GLU A 106 10.73 19.83 1.77
C GLU A 106 11.94 20.38 2.55
N GLN A 107 11.74 20.68 3.82
CA GLN A 107 12.78 21.23 4.69
C GLN A 107 13.67 20.13 5.27
N MET A 108 13.06 18.97 5.60
CA MET A 108 13.73 17.84 6.23
C MET A 108 14.44 16.93 5.21
N LEU A 109 13.94 16.87 3.97
CA LEU A 109 14.43 15.97 2.95
C LEU A 109 15.95 16.07 2.69
N PRO A 110 16.55 17.26 2.53
CA PRO A 110 17.99 17.35 2.26
C PRO A 110 18.85 16.72 3.37
N GLU A 111 18.52 17.00 4.63
CA GLU A 111 19.22 16.41 5.78
C GLU A 111 19.04 14.89 5.83
N PHE A 112 17.81 14.41 5.58
CA PHE A 112 17.51 12.98 5.57
C PHE A 112 18.29 12.26 4.49
N LEU A 113 18.35 12.80 3.27
CA LEU A 113 19.10 12.22 2.14
C LEU A 113 20.62 12.16 2.39
N GLU A 114 21.15 13.13 3.14
CA GLU A 114 22.57 13.17 3.50
C GLU A 114 22.92 12.13 4.58
N ARG A 115 22.01 11.89 5.53
CA ARG A 115 22.27 11.07 6.72
C ARG A 115 21.86 9.63 6.59
N VAL A 116 20.88 9.32 5.74
CA VAL A 116 20.26 7.98 5.65
C VAL A 116 20.54 7.37 4.28
N PRO A 117 21.33 6.29 4.20
CA PRO A 117 21.60 5.57 2.96
C PRO A 117 20.32 5.00 2.32
N LYS A 118 20.27 4.94 0.98
CA LYS A 118 19.08 4.49 0.24
C LYS A 118 18.74 3.01 0.43
N ASP A 119 19.68 2.21 0.86
CA ASP A 119 19.55 0.77 1.17
C ASP A 119 19.16 0.50 2.62
N THR A 120 18.95 1.55 3.44
CA THR A 120 18.44 1.42 4.80
C THR A 120 16.99 0.97 4.77
N THR A 121 16.63 -0.05 5.55
CA THR A 121 15.24 -0.42 5.82
C THR A 121 14.59 0.67 6.66
N LEU A 122 13.59 1.35 6.10
CA LEU A 122 12.84 2.40 6.78
C LEU A 122 11.54 1.86 7.35
N ILE A 123 11.26 2.13 8.60
CA ILE A 123 10.01 1.78 9.28
C ILE A 123 9.29 3.08 9.66
N LEU A 124 8.38 3.51 8.81
CA LEU A 124 7.62 4.74 8.99
C LEU A 124 6.42 4.50 9.88
N TYR A 125 6.16 5.39 10.80
CA TYR A 125 5.00 5.30 11.68
C TYR A 125 4.39 6.68 11.96
N CYS A 126 3.15 6.65 12.45
CA CYS A 126 2.37 7.84 12.75
C CYS A 126 1.56 7.66 14.04
N SER A 127 0.44 8.35 14.15
CA SER A 127 -0.48 8.35 15.29
C SER A 127 -1.35 7.10 15.40
N GLY A 128 -1.13 6.08 14.57
CA GLY A 128 -1.85 4.81 14.58
C GLY A 128 -2.76 4.60 13.38
N PHE A 129 -3.59 3.56 13.45
CA PHE A 129 -4.46 3.15 12.36
C PHE A 129 -5.30 4.30 11.78
N GLY A 130 -5.32 4.41 10.44
CA GLY A 130 -6.05 5.45 9.73
C GLY A 130 -5.32 6.79 9.60
N CYS A 131 -4.09 6.93 10.11
CA CYS A 131 -3.24 8.08 9.85
C CYS A 131 -2.54 7.93 8.49
N PRO A 132 -2.74 8.84 7.52
CA PRO A 132 -2.13 8.73 6.21
C PRO A 132 -0.66 9.14 6.18
N ASP A 133 -0.19 9.92 7.15
CA ASP A 133 1.10 10.63 7.08
C ASP A 133 2.30 9.71 6.86
N SER A 134 2.33 8.55 7.53
CA SER A 134 3.41 7.58 7.36
C SER A 134 3.38 6.90 5.99
N PHE A 135 2.20 6.68 5.43
CA PHE A 135 2.04 6.14 4.09
C PHE A 135 2.47 7.15 3.02
N ASP A 136 1.97 8.39 3.12
CA ASP A 136 2.30 9.49 2.19
C ASP A 136 3.80 9.80 2.22
N LEU A 137 4.42 9.80 3.41
CA LEU A 137 5.88 9.93 3.54
C LEU A 137 6.60 8.76 2.86
N GLY A 138 6.09 7.54 3.03
CA GLY A 138 6.65 6.33 2.43
C GLY A 138 6.65 6.37 0.91
N GLU A 139 5.54 6.77 0.29
CA GLU A 139 5.47 6.94 -1.17
C GLU A 139 6.49 7.97 -1.68
N ARG A 140 6.65 9.10 -0.98
CA ARG A 140 7.63 10.12 -1.34
C ARG A 140 9.06 9.62 -1.21
N LEU A 141 9.39 8.88 -0.13
CA LEU A 141 10.74 8.33 0.06
C LEU A 141 11.06 7.22 -0.95
N LEU A 142 10.08 6.40 -1.36
CA LEU A 142 10.24 5.49 -2.49
C LEU A 142 10.54 6.23 -3.79
N ALA A 143 9.86 7.34 -4.05
CA ALA A 143 10.13 8.19 -5.22
C ALA A 143 11.53 8.83 -5.18
N GLU A 144 12.06 9.10 -3.98
CA GLU A 144 13.45 9.52 -3.77
C GLU A 144 14.47 8.39 -3.95
N GLY A 145 14.02 7.15 -4.16
CA GLY A 145 14.87 5.99 -4.46
C GLY A 145 15.29 5.16 -3.24
N TYR A 146 14.61 5.26 -2.11
CA TYR A 146 14.77 4.28 -1.03
C TYR A 146 14.24 2.92 -1.45
N LEU A 147 14.95 1.85 -1.11
CA LEU A 147 14.69 0.52 -1.65
C LEU A 147 13.75 -0.32 -0.78
N ASP A 148 13.76 -0.11 0.52
CA ASP A 148 12.96 -0.87 1.49
C ASP A 148 12.25 0.08 2.46
N VAL A 149 10.98 0.36 2.15
CA VAL A 149 10.13 1.28 2.92
C VAL A 149 8.93 0.53 3.46
N ARG A 150 8.81 0.50 4.78
CA ARG A 150 7.77 -0.20 5.53
C ARG A 150 6.89 0.80 6.26
N VAL A 151 5.59 0.50 6.39
CA VAL A 151 4.65 1.32 7.18
C VAL A 151 4.12 0.51 8.34
N TYR A 152 4.37 0.99 9.54
CA TYR A 152 3.82 0.47 10.77
C TYR A 152 2.51 1.18 11.11
N GLU A 153 1.38 0.58 10.69
CA GLU A 153 0.05 1.19 10.82
C GLU A 153 -0.42 1.32 12.26
N GLY A 154 -0.02 0.41 13.16
CA GLY A 154 -0.33 0.51 14.60
C GLY A 154 0.30 1.74 15.24
N GLY A 155 1.41 2.20 14.70
CA GLY A 155 2.07 3.45 15.06
C GLY A 155 2.52 3.54 16.51
N PHE A 156 2.77 4.77 16.96
CA PHE A 156 3.21 5.02 18.32
C PHE A 156 2.25 4.51 19.41
N PRO A 157 0.91 4.61 19.27
CA PRO A 157 -0.01 4.10 20.30
C PRO A 157 0.14 2.60 20.55
N GLU A 158 0.18 1.78 19.50
CA GLU A 158 0.35 0.32 19.66
C GLU A 158 1.69 -0.04 20.30
N TRP A 159 2.78 0.63 19.88
CA TRP A 159 4.10 0.47 20.46
C TRP A 159 4.11 0.74 21.98
N ARG A 160 3.55 1.89 22.37
CA ARG A 160 3.44 2.30 23.78
C ARG A 160 2.55 1.35 24.58
N ASP A 161 1.40 0.97 24.04
CA ASP A 161 0.41 0.14 24.73
C ASP A 161 0.90 -1.32 24.89
N ALA A 162 1.83 -1.75 24.03
CA ALA A 162 2.58 -2.98 24.17
C ALA A 162 3.67 -2.91 25.28
N GLY A 163 3.84 -1.77 25.94
CA GLY A 163 4.83 -1.57 27.01
C GLY A 163 6.28 -1.52 26.52
N LEU A 164 6.50 -1.23 25.24
CA LEU A 164 7.83 -1.15 24.64
C LEU A 164 8.53 0.18 25.00
N PRO A 165 9.87 0.23 24.91
CA PRO A 165 10.64 1.42 25.27
C PRO A 165 10.23 2.65 24.46
N VAL A 166 10.12 3.78 25.14
CA VAL A 166 9.79 5.08 24.54
C VAL A 166 10.85 6.09 24.94
N GLU A 167 11.33 6.85 23.98
CA GLU A 167 12.22 7.99 24.20
C GLU A 167 11.42 9.31 24.16
N LYS A 168 11.94 10.35 24.78
CA LYS A 168 11.38 11.70 24.83
C LYS A 168 12.51 12.69 24.65
N GLU A 169 12.22 13.80 23.96
CA GLU A 169 13.15 14.90 24.00
C GLU A 169 13.07 15.63 25.34
N ALA A 170 14.21 16.10 25.82
CA ALA A 170 14.23 16.92 27.00
C ALA A 170 13.60 18.30 26.69
N PRO A 171 12.78 18.85 27.60
CA PRO A 171 12.16 20.15 27.42
C PRO A 171 13.19 21.30 27.34
#